data_0d65fa454eec2fd226cfe5aa12c6020f
#
_entry.id   0d65fa454eec2fd226cfe5aa12c6020f
#
_cell.length_a   1.000
_cell.length_b   1.000
_cell.length_c   1.000
_cell.angle_alpha   90.00
_cell.angle_beta   90.00
_cell.angle_gamma   90.00
#
_symmetry.space_group_name_H-M   'P 1'
#
loop_
_entity.id
_entity.type
_entity.pdbx_description
1 polymer ?
#
loop_
_entity_poly.entity_id
_entity_poly.type
_entity_poly.pdbx_seq_one_letter_code
_entity_poly.pdbx_strand_id
1 'polypeptide(L)'
;TEYIILNGEFDTEEYKKRVLELGDSAVFAQTSKKFKTHIHTNHPGKAMEIALEYGPLEKMKIENMKLQHDNLQIFSEKDEAKLFQNKNINKTASGYIILADSENIKDEFLKEGADVVILGGQSKNPSVQEILSAIDKIDKKTIYIFPNNKNVITTAKLAAEKSDKNIIVYGTKTMLEGHYCLKNRAEDIEELKNTEKRNYSIEITKAVRDTKVDNLVITKDNYIGLVNGKIKYTAAALKELVEKMLDELVTVNTITVVVSEGKERDEETKNLITGKLNKIKTTYINGEQENYNYYIYIENKDPNMPEIAILTDSVSDLSDEDIIGLPIKIVPLKIEMNGEIF
;
A
#
# COMPACT_ATOMS: atom_id res chain seq x y z
N THR A 1 16.88 14.32 13.09
CA THR A 1 17.18 14.09 14.51
C THR A 1 15.96 14.38 15.35
N GLU A 2 15.59 13.44 16.22
CA GLU A 2 14.43 13.56 17.12
C GLU A 2 14.83 13.14 18.54
N TYR A 3 14.37 13.85 19.55
CA TYR A 3 14.59 13.54 20.97
C TYR A 3 13.56 14.23 21.87
N ILE A 4 13.49 13.79 23.14
CA ILE A 4 12.61 14.36 24.15
C ILE A 4 13.46 14.81 25.35
N ILE A 5 13.32 16.07 25.77
CA ILE A 5 13.91 16.61 27.00
C ILE A 5 12.94 16.30 28.13
N LEU A 6 13.43 15.65 29.18
CA LEU A 6 12.68 15.32 30.42
C LEU A 6 12.71 16.46 31.41
N ASN A 7 12.36 17.66 31.03
CA ASN A 7 12.11 18.80 31.91
C ASN A 7 11.30 19.79 31.08
N GLY A 8 10.09 20.09 31.49
CA GLY A 8 9.20 21.00 30.76
C GLY A 8 9.29 22.46 31.19
N GLU A 9 10.11 22.77 32.21
CA GLU A 9 10.20 24.12 32.81
C GLU A 9 11.57 24.74 32.51
N PHE A 10 11.73 25.29 31.33
CA PHE A 10 12.91 26.07 30.91
C PHE A 10 12.50 27.13 29.91
N ASP A 11 13.39 28.08 29.57
CA ASP A 11 13.15 29.08 28.55
C ASP A 11 13.11 28.41 27.14
N THR A 12 11.89 28.08 26.71
CA THR A 12 11.66 27.39 25.45
C THR A 12 11.92 28.24 24.24
N GLU A 13 11.85 29.58 24.33
CA GLU A 13 12.11 30.47 23.23
C GLU A 13 13.61 30.61 22.97
N GLU A 14 14.42 30.72 24.03
CA GLU A 14 15.88 30.68 23.92
C GLU A 14 16.34 29.33 23.33
N TYR A 15 15.82 28.22 23.85
CA TYR A 15 16.12 26.89 23.36
C TYR A 15 15.80 26.73 21.87
N LYS A 16 14.57 27.08 21.45
CA LYS A 16 14.15 27.01 20.04
C LYS A 16 15.06 27.83 19.15
N LYS A 17 15.41 29.05 19.55
CA LYS A 17 16.30 29.91 18.77
C LYS A 17 17.65 29.25 18.53
N ARG A 18 18.28 28.71 19.56
CA ARG A 18 19.57 28.02 19.47
C ARG A 18 19.53 26.77 18.59
N VAL A 19 18.44 26.00 18.66
CA VAL A 19 18.28 24.80 17.86
C VAL A 19 18.01 25.14 16.39
N LEU A 20 17.21 26.18 16.10
CA LEU A 20 16.91 26.62 14.74
C LEU A 20 18.14 27.13 13.98
N GLU A 21 19.20 27.59 14.68
CA GLU A 21 20.48 27.96 14.07
C GLU A 21 21.24 26.75 13.50
N LEU A 22 20.89 25.53 13.91
CA LEU A 22 21.58 24.30 13.51
C LEU A 22 20.97 23.59 12.30
N GLY A 23 19.76 23.99 11.89
CA GLY A 23 19.06 23.30 10.81
C GLY A 23 17.71 23.91 10.49
N ASP A 24 16.94 23.18 9.69
CA ASP A 24 15.63 23.59 9.20
C ASP A 24 14.54 22.57 9.56
N SER A 25 13.29 22.85 9.16
CA SER A 25 12.14 21.97 9.34
C SER A 25 11.95 21.50 10.78
N ALA A 26 12.25 22.37 11.75
CA ALA A 26 12.14 22.03 13.17
C ALA A 26 10.67 22.03 13.61
N VAL A 27 10.29 20.97 14.34
CA VAL A 27 8.97 20.82 14.97
C VAL A 27 9.18 20.63 16.46
N PHE A 28 8.45 21.42 17.25
CA PHE A 28 8.49 21.38 18.71
C PHE A 28 7.12 21.03 19.28
N ALA A 29 7.10 20.16 20.30
CA ALA A 29 5.89 19.83 21.03
C ALA A 29 6.19 19.80 22.54
N GLN A 30 5.36 20.48 23.33
CA GLN A 30 5.55 20.61 24.77
C GLN A 30 4.37 20.04 25.55
N THR A 31 4.68 19.36 26.64
CA THR A 31 3.76 19.00 27.73
C THR A 31 4.33 19.51 29.06
N SER A 32 3.58 19.43 30.14
CA SER A 32 4.03 19.91 31.47
C SER A 32 5.33 19.27 31.99
N LYS A 33 5.77 18.15 31.42
CA LYS A 33 6.96 17.40 31.89
C LYS A 33 7.94 17.01 30.78
N LYS A 34 7.59 17.23 29.54
CA LYS A 34 8.40 16.77 28.39
C LYS A 34 8.36 17.79 27.27
N PHE A 35 9.52 18.02 26.64
CA PHE A 35 9.64 18.83 25.47
C PHE A 35 10.23 18.00 24.33
N LYS A 36 9.46 17.77 23.27
CA LYS A 36 9.88 17.01 22.08
C LYS A 36 10.44 17.95 21.04
N THR A 37 11.59 17.61 20.50
CA THR A 37 12.22 18.30 19.36
C THR A 37 12.42 17.34 18.21
N HIS A 38 12.02 17.75 17.03
CA HIS A 38 12.38 17.14 15.74
C HIS A 38 13.02 18.22 14.87
N ILE A 39 14.22 17.98 14.33
CA ILE A 39 14.94 18.93 13.49
C ILE A 39 15.72 18.22 12.37
N HIS A 40 15.71 18.80 11.17
CA HIS A 40 16.59 18.43 10.08
C HIS A 40 17.90 19.23 10.21
N THR A 41 18.99 18.56 10.55
CA THR A 41 20.29 19.19 10.79
C THR A 41 21.44 18.34 10.30
N ASN A 42 22.51 18.98 9.85
CA ASN A 42 23.80 18.33 9.60
C ASN A 42 24.66 18.20 10.87
N HIS A 43 24.19 18.72 11.99
CA HIS A 43 24.91 18.74 13.28
C HIS A 43 24.08 18.09 14.41
N PRO A 44 23.70 16.80 14.28
CA PRO A 44 22.83 16.15 15.25
C PRO A 44 23.42 16.11 16.67
N GLY A 45 24.76 15.95 16.79
CA GLY A 45 25.45 15.98 18.07
C GLY A 45 25.28 17.32 18.78
N LYS A 46 25.49 18.45 18.08
CA LYS A 46 25.31 19.78 18.66
C LYS A 46 23.87 20.05 19.11
N ALA A 47 22.88 19.58 18.35
CA ALA A 47 21.48 19.72 18.74
C ALA A 47 21.18 19.00 20.03
N MET A 48 21.76 17.80 20.23
CA MET A 48 21.63 17.07 21.50
C MET A 48 22.43 17.67 22.64
N GLU A 49 23.63 18.19 22.39
CA GLU A 49 24.44 18.92 23.40
C GLU A 49 23.68 20.12 23.94
N ILE A 50 23.08 20.94 23.05
CA ILE A 50 22.24 22.06 23.46
C ILE A 50 21.03 21.55 24.28
N ALA A 51 20.39 20.48 23.86
CA ALA A 51 19.21 19.94 24.55
C ALA A 51 19.55 19.42 25.94
N LEU A 52 20.74 18.84 26.16
CA LEU A 52 21.23 18.38 27.46
C LEU A 52 21.43 19.48 28.48
N GLU A 53 21.67 20.73 28.04
CA GLU A 53 21.76 21.90 28.95
C GLU A 53 20.40 22.19 29.63
N TYR A 54 19.30 21.77 29.01
CA TYR A 54 17.92 22.01 29.46
C TYR A 54 17.30 20.80 30.22
N GLY A 55 17.90 19.62 30.11
CA GLY A 55 17.45 18.43 30.85
C GLY A 55 17.91 17.10 30.24
N PRO A 56 17.70 16.00 30.94
CA PRO A 56 18.02 14.66 30.44
C PRO A 56 17.22 14.32 29.19
N LEU A 57 17.83 13.57 28.24
CA LEU A 57 17.20 13.17 27.02
C LEU A 57 16.62 11.77 27.07
N GLU A 58 15.43 11.60 26.47
CA GLU A 58 14.75 10.32 26.27
C GLU A 58 14.42 10.14 24.76
N LYS A 59 14.37 8.89 24.31
CA LYS A 59 13.95 8.51 22.94
C LYS A 59 14.71 9.25 21.84
N MET A 60 16.02 9.26 21.95
CA MET A 60 16.89 9.85 20.93
C MET A 60 16.88 9.01 19.63
N LYS A 61 16.63 9.68 18.49
CA LYS A 61 16.66 9.08 17.16
C LYS A 61 17.44 9.98 16.21
N ILE A 62 18.50 9.43 15.61
CA ILE A 62 19.28 10.10 14.58
C ILE A 62 19.16 9.26 13.30
N GLU A 63 18.68 9.87 12.23
CA GLU A 63 18.63 9.25 10.91
C GLU A 63 19.36 10.16 9.92
N ASN A 64 20.19 9.57 9.06
CA ASN A 64 20.85 10.30 7.99
C ASN A 64 19.94 10.33 6.76
N MET A 65 19.22 11.42 6.59
CA MET A 65 18.31 11.61 5.45
C MET A 65 19.03 11.71 4.11
N LYS A 66 20.31 12.10 4.07
CA LYS A 66 21.10 12.06 2.83
C LYS A 66 21.33 10.63 2.38
N LEU A 67 21.65 9.71 3.29
CA LEU A 67 21.74 8.29 2.96
C LEU A 67 20.38 7.70 2.56
N GLN A 68 19.28 8.21 3.07
CA GLN A 68 17.93 7.84 2.65
C GLN A 68 17.65 8.31 1.21
N HIS A 69 18.14 9.50 0.82
CA HIS A 69 18.00 10.02 -0.54
C HIS A 69 18.99 9.36 -1.52
N ASP A 70 20.21 9.14 -1.10
CA ASP A 70 21.26 8.49 -1.90
C ASP A 70 21.00 6.99 -2.07
N ASN A 71 20.43 6.32 -1.07
CA ASN A 71 19.98 4.92 -1.18
C ASN A 71 18.77 4.77 -2.13
N LEU A 72 17.93 5.80 -2.30
CA LEU A 72 16.90 5.85 -3.35
C LEU A 72 17.51 6.02 -4.76
N GLN A 73 18.73 6.59 -4.88
CA GLN A 73 19.44 6.74 -6.15
C GLN A 73 20.44 5.61 -6.45
N ILE A 74 20.99 4.96 -5.42
CA ILE A 74 21.98 3.87 -5.56
C ILE A 74 21.32 2.55 -5.97
N PHE A 75 20.05 2.31 -5.62
CA PHE A 75 19.28 1.21 -6.18
C PHE A 75 18.66 1.63 -7.52
N SER A 76 19.51 1.80 -8.53
CA SER A 76 19.06 2.00 -9.91
C SER A 76 18.45 0.70 -10.44
N GLU A 77 17.58 0.82 -11.45
CA GLU A 77 16.91 -0.30 -12.14
C GLU A 77 17.86 -1.45 -12.55
N LYS A 78 19.20 -1.19 -12.62
CA LYS A 78 20.22 -2.19 -12.94
C LYS A 78 20.54 -3.14 -11.77
N ASP A 79 20.40 -2.71 -10.52
CA ASP A 79 20.70 -3.55 -9.36
C ASP A 79 19.50 -4.43 -8.99
N GLU A 80 18.28 -3.98 -9.25
CA GLU A 80 17.10 -4.83 -9.20
C GLU A 80 17.18 -5.96 -10.23
N ALA A 81 17.59 -5.67 -11.47
CA ALA A 81 17.74 -6.68 -12.52
C ALA A 81 18.81 -7.75 -12.21
N LYS A 82 19.88 -7.42 -11.48
CA LYS A 82 20.94 -8.39 -11.11
C LYS A 82 20.54 -9.36 -10.00
N LEU A 83 19.68 -8.93 -9.06
CA LEU A 83 19.14 -9.81 -8.03
C LEU A 83 18.19 -10.88 -8.60
N PHE A 84 17.66 -10.66 -9.81
CA PHE A 84 16.62 -11.49 -10.42
C PHE A 84 17.09 -12.42 -11.55
N GLN A 85 18.34 -12.28 -12.06
CA GLN A 85 18.81 -13.07 -13.20
C GLN A 85 19.17 -14.54 -12.93
N ASN A 86 19.07 -15.03 -11.71
CA ASN A 86 19.34 -16.43 -11.39
C ASN A 86 18.28 -16.99 -10.46
N LYS A 87 17.24 -17.62 -11.00
CA LYS A 87 16.71 -18.91 -10.49
C LYS A 87 15.39 -19.30 -11.17
N ASN A 88 15.39 -20.46 -11.81
CA ASN A 88 14.20 -21.28 -12.02
C ASN A 88 13.59 -21.62 -10.66
N ILE A 89 12.57 -20.91 -10.22
CA ILE A 89 11.91 -21.12 -8.94
C ILE A 89 10.71 -22.04 -9.16
N ASN A 90 10.71 -23.17 -8.48
CA ASN A 90 9.57 -24.07 -8.41
C ASN A 90 8.40 -23.34 -7.71
N LYS A 91 7.29 -23.11 -8.42
CA LYS A 91 6.14 -22.27 -8.02
C LYS A 91 5.47 -22.63 -6.67
N THR A 92 5.71 -23.82 -6.15
CA THR A 92 5.09 -24.34 -4.90
C THR A 92 5.92 -24.13 -3.63
N ALA A 93 7.11 -23.54 -3.71
CA ALA A 93 8.08 -23.48 -2.62
C ALA A 93 8.32 -22.10 -2.00
N SER A 94 7.57 -21.06 -2.40
CA SER A 94 7.76 -19.69 -1.91
C SER A 94 6.87 -19.34 -0.72
N GLY A 95 7.39 -18.52 0.21
CA GLY A 95 6.66 -17.96 1.33
C GLY A 95 6.21 -16.53 1.07
N TYR A 96 5.18 -16.09 1.77
CA TYR A 96 4.59 -14.77 1.60
C TYR A 96 4.39 -14.08 2.94
N ILE A 97 5.03 -12.93 3.11
CA ILE A 97 4.84 -12.01 4.24
C ILE A 97 4.16 -10.76 3.69
N ILE A 98 3.09 -10.33 4.33
CA ILE A 98 2.37 -9.13 3.93
C ILE A 98 2.00 -8.30 5.16
N LEU A 99 1.97 -6.97 5.01
CA LEU A 99 1.49 -6.08 6.05
C LEU A 99 0.01 -5.79 5.91
N ALA A 100 -0.68 -5.73 7.05
CA ALA A 100 -2.09 -5.33 7.14
C ALA A 100 -2.27 -4.27 8.23
N ASP A 101 -3.21 -3.35 8.06
CA ASP A 101 -3.51 -2.28 9.00
C ASP A 101 -4.76 -2.52 9.87
N SER A 102 -5.40 -3.65 9.68
CA SER A 102 -6.52 -4.13 10.51
C SER A 102 -6.51 -5.65 10.64
N GLU A 103 -7.17 -6.17 11.68
CA GLU A 103 -7.32 -7.62 11.87
C GLU A 103 -8.15 -8.26 10.76
N ASN A 104 -9.17 -7.56 10.26
CA ASN A 104 -10.02 -8.08 9.20
C ASN A 104 -9.27 -8.22 7.87
N ILE A 105 -8.44 -7.22 7.52
CA ILE A 105 -7.57 -7.29 6.33
C ILE A 105 -6.50 -8.38 6.50
N LYS A 106 -5.96 -8.55 7.71
CA LYS A 106 -5.05 -9.65 8.02
C LYS A 106 -5.70 -11.00 7.77
N ASP A 107 -6.93 -11.20 8.26
CA ASP A 107 -7.66 -12.44 8.06
C ASP A 107 -7.92 -12.72 6.57
N GLU A 108 -8.19 -11.68 5.80
CA GLU A 108 -8.35 -11.80 4.35
C GLU A 108 -7.04 -12.21 3.67
N PHE A 109 -5.92 -11.59 4.03
CA PHE A 109 -4.63 -11.97 3.47
C PHE A 109 -4.20 -13.39 3.85
N LEU A 110 -4.54 -13.86 5.05
CA LEU A 110 -4.32 -15.27 5.44
C LEU A 110 -5.17 -16.22 4.59
N LYS A 111 -6.43 -15.89 4.31
CA LYS A 111 -7.30 -16.70 3.42
C LYS A 111 -6.75 -16.74 1.98
N GLU A 112 -6.20 -15.66 1.50
CA GLU A 112 -5.56 -15.57 0.17
C GLU A 112 -4.18 -16.27 0.14
N GLY A 113 -3.70 -16.80 1.28
CA GLY A 113 -2.54 -17.66 1.38
C GLY A 113 -1.24 -16.94 1.72
N ALA A 114 -1.29 -15.85 2.46
CA ALA A 114 -0.12 -15.34 3.16
C ALA A 114 0.32 -16.33 4.25
N ASP A 115 1.61 -16.59 4.37
CA ASP A 115 2.16 -17.43 5.44
C ASP A 115 2.22 -16.67 6.78
N VAL A 116 2.59 -15.40 6.71
CA VAL A 116 2.64 -14.50 7.87
C VAL A 116 2.09 -13.12 7.49
N VAL A 117 1.21 -12.60 8.32
CA VAL A 117 0.75 -11.22 8.22
C VAL A 117 1.26 -10.41 9.42
N ILE A 118 1.92 -9.29 9.15
CA ILE A 118 2.40 -8.36 10.16
C ILE A 118 1.38 -7.23 10.28
N LEU A 119 0.85 -7.02 11.48
CA LEU A 119 -0.01 -5.87 11.73
C LEU A 119 0.84 -4.60 11.84
N GLY A 120 0.53 -3.65 10.99
CA GLY A 120 1.18 -2.36 10.94
C GLY A 120 0.39 -1.41 10.06
N GLY A 121 0.58 -0.13 10.19
CA GLY A 121 -0.15 0.88 9.41
C GLY A 121 0.54 2.23 9.52
N GLN A 122 -0.17 3.30 9.19
CA GLN A 122 0.36 4.67 9.19
C GLN A 122 0.97 5.09 10.54
N SER A 123 0.44 4.57 11.64
CA SER A 123 0.85 4.93 13.02
C SER A 123 1.82 3.94 13.66
N LYS A 124 1.97 2.74 13.10
CA LYS A 124 2.79 1.65 13.68
C LYS A 124 3.54 0.91 12.58
N ASN A 125 4.72 1.42 12.23
CA ASN A 125 5.62 0.72 11.30
C ASN A 125 6.36 -0.41 12.05
N PRO A 126 6.43 -1.63 11.48
CA PRO A 126 7.19 -2.72 12.07
C PRO A 126 8.70 -2.39 12.06
N SER A 127 9.39 -2.88 13.06
CA SER A 127 10.85 -2.83 13.16
C SER A 127 11.50 -3.90 12.27
N VAL A 128 12.79 -3.73 12.00
CA VAL A 128 13.60 -4.76 11.30
C VAL A 128 13.51 -6.10 12.03
N GLN A 129 13.53 -6.09 13.38
CA GLN A 129 13.46 -7.31 14.17
C GLN A 129 12.11 -8.03 14.06
N GLU A 130 11.01 -7.30 13.99
CA GLU A 130 9.68 -7.89 13.79
C GLU A 130 9.57 -8.56 12.43
N ILE A 131 10.15 -7.95 11.38
CA ILE A 131 10.18 -8.54 10.04
C ILE A 131 11.09 -9.78 10.01
N LEU A 132 12.27 -9.73 10.64
CA LEU A 132 13.15 -10.91 10.76
C LEU A 132 12.43 -12.05 11.49
N SER A 133 11.75 -11.76 12.59
CA SER A 133 10.97 -12.76 13.32
C SER A 133 9.84 -13.37 12.49
N ALA A 134 9.28 -12.61 11.54
CA ALA A 134 8.29 -13.14 10.59
C ALA A 134 8.95 -14.04 9.54
N ILE A 135 10.13 -13.66 9.03
CA ILE A 135 10.93 -14.46 8.09
C ILE A 135 11.31 -15.82 8.71
N ASP A 136 11.71 -15.82 9.98
CA ASP A 136 12.16 -17.02 10.70
C ASP A 136 11.02 -18.04 10.88
N LYS A 137 9.77 -17.59 10.96
CA LYS A 137 8.59 -18.47 11.08
C LYS A 137 8.28 -19.28 9.83
N ILE A 138 8.83 -18.90 8.68
CA ILE A 138 8.51 -19.53 7.39
C ILE A 138 9.62 -20.51 7.02
N ASP A 139 9.32 -21.80 6.98
CA ASP A 139 10.27 -22.84 6.54
C ASP A 139 10.27 -22.96 4.99
N LYS A 140 10.70 -21.87 4.32
CA LYS A 140 10.84 -21.83 2.86
C LYS A 140 12.09 -21.01 2.51
N LYS A 141 12.77 -21.40 1.42
CA LYS A 141 14.03 -20.78 0.99
C LYS A 141 13.84 -19.40 0.36
N THR A 142 12.74 -19.20 -0.35
CA THR A 142 12.40 -17.94 -0.99
C THR A 142 11.16 -17.37 -0.33
N ILE A 143 11.22 -16.10 0.09
CA ILE A 143 10.12 -15.41 0.76
C ILE A 143 9.90 -14.06 0.08
N TYR A 144 8.67 -13.81 -0.30
CA TYR A 144 8.20 -12.51 -0.83
C TYR A 144 7.65 -11.68 0.32
N ILE A 145 8.02 -10.40 0.37
CA ILE A 145 7.52 -9.44 1.36
C ILE A 145 6.78 -8.31 0.65
N PHE A 146 5.52 -8.09 1.02
CA PHE A 146 4.66 -7.00 0.55
C PHE A 146 4.47 -5.97 1.68
N PRO A 147 5.25 -4.88 1.70
CA PRO A 147 5.23 -3.88 2.78
C PRO A 147 3.94 -3.06 2.88
N ASN A 148 3.23 -2.87 1.78
CA ASN A 148 1.97 -2.12 1.68
C ASN A 148 2.00 -0.69 2.25
N ASN A 149 3.20 -0.20 2.50
CA ASN A 149 3.46 1.14 3.03
C ASN A 149 4.86 1.58 2.62
N LYS A 150 4.97 2.71 1.93
CA LYS A 150 6.25 3.26 1.47
C LYS A 150 7.27 3.45 2.61
N ASN A 151 6.79 3.73 3.83
CA ASN A 151 7.66 3.93 4.99
C ASN A 151 8.27 2.63 5.52
N VAL A 152 7.71 1.47 5.14
CA VAL A 152 8.18 0.14 5.59
C VAL A 152 9.10 -0.51 4.57
N ILE A 153 9.09 -0.06 3.31
CA ILE A 153 9.91 -0.67 2.23
C ILE A 153 11.39 -0.73 2.62
N THR A 154 11.95 0.37 3.13
CA THR A 154 13.36 0.42 3.56
C THR A 154 13.63 -0.54 4.73
N THR A 155 12.73 -0.61 5.70
CA THR A 155 12.84 -1.53 6.84
C THR A 155 12.79 -2.99 6.38
N ALA A 156 11.92 -3.31 5.43
CA ALA A 156 11.82 -4.64 4.84
C ALA A 156 13.09 -5.03 4.07
N LYS A 157 13.66 -4.10 3.29
CA LYS A 157 14.95 -4.31 2.57
C LYS A 157 16.10 -4.55 3.55
N LEU A 158 16.19 -3.77 4.65
CA LEU A 158 17.19 -3.99 5.68
C LEU A 158 17.04 -5.35 6.40
N ALA A 159 15.82 -5.82 6.59
CA ALA A 159 15.58 -7.16 7.12
C ALA A 159 16.01 -8.25 6.11
N ALA A 160 15.72 -8.03 4.83
CA ALA A 160 16.14 -8.94 3.75
C ALA A 160 17.66 -9.10 3.69
N GLU A 161 18.43 -8.02 3.82
CA GLU A 161 19.90 -8.03 3.83
C GLU A 161 20.49 -8.81 5.02
N LYS A 162 19.77 -8.87 6.14
CA LYS A 162 20.21 -9.57 7.36
C LYS A 162 19.79 -11.03 7.44
N SER A 163 19.01 -11.49 6.49
CA SER A 163 18.51 -12.87 6.45
C SER A 163 19.36 -13.75 5.57
N ASP A 164 19.61 -14.99 5.99
CA ASP A 164 20.28 -16.01 5.19
C ASP A 164 19.38 -16.63 4.11
N LYS A 165 18.08 -16.33 4.12
CA LYS A 165 17.09 -16.79 3.13
C LYS A 165 17.07 -15.86 1.91
N ASN A 166 16.54 -16.35 0.80
CA ASN A 166 16.33 -15.53 -0.39
C ASN A 166 15.05 -14.68 -0.19
N ILE A 167 15.21 -13.43 0.19
CA ILE A 167 14.09 -12.51 0.46
C ILE A 167 13.92 -11.56 -0.72
N ILE A 168 12.69 -11.48 -1.24
CA ILE A 168 12.31 -10.60 -2.33
C ILE A 168 11.29 -9.58 -1.77
N VAL A 169 11.71 -8.32 -1.69
CA VAL A 169 10.84 -7.24 -1.20
C VAL A 169 10.17 -6.55 -2.39
N TYR A 170 8.86 -6.70 -2.51
CA TYR A 170 8.06 -5.91 -3.43
C TYR A 170 7.82 -4.53 -2.85
N GLY A 171 7.97 -3.50 -3.65
CA GLY A 171 7.78 -2.12 -3.19
C GLY A 171 6.32 -1.69 -3.12
N THR A 172 5.39 -2.58 -2.71
CA THR A 172 3.97 -2.26 -2.56
C THR A 172 3.75 -1.11 -1.57
N LYS A 173 2.90 -0.16 -1.95
CA LYS A 173 2.72 1.11 -1.23
C LYS A 173 1.37 1.21 -0.54
N THR A 174 0.41 0.38 -0.96
CA THR A 174 -0.97 0.36 -0.46
C THR A 174 -1.43 -1.06 -0.13
N MET A 175 -2.46 -1.19 0.70
CA MET A 175 -2.98 -2.48 1.16
C MET A 175 -3.49 -3.34 -0.01
N LEU A 176 -4.26 -2.75 -0.92
CA LEU A 176 -4.84 -3.53 -2.02
C LEU A 176 -3.87 -3.78 -3.17
N GLU A 177 -2.80 -2.99 -3.31
CA GLU A 177 -1.69 -3.33 -4.19
C GLU A 177 -1.00 -4.62 -3.74
N GLY A 178 -0.71 -4.74 -2.44
CA GLY A 178 -0.17 -5.97 -1.88
C GLY A 178 -1.13 -7.15 -1.95
N HIS A 179 -2.42 -6.92 -1.73
CA HIS A 179 -3.45 -7.94 -1.93
C HIS A 179 -3.45 -8.48 -3.38
N TYR A 180 -3.39 -7.58 -4.36
CA TYR A 180 -3.30 -7.94 -5.77
C TYR A 180 -2.05 -8.79 -6.04
N CYS A 181 -0.89 -8.37 -5.54
CA CYS A 181 0.37 -9.10 -5.67
C CYS A 181 0.30 -10.49 -5.04
N LEU A 182 -0.26 -10.60 -3.84
CA LEU A 182 -0.43 -11.86 -3.13
C LEU A 182 -1.35 -12.82 -3.90
N LYS A 183 -2.52 -12.34 -4.32
CA LYS A 183 -3.53 -13.12 -5.03
C LYS A 183 -3.01 -13.68 -6.35
N ASN A 184 -2.28 -12.87 -7.10
CA ASN A 184 -1.73 -13.27 -8.39
C ASN A 184 -0.40 -14.02 -8.26
N ARG A 185 0.07 -14.32 -7.03
CA ARG A 185 1.37 -14.98 -6.80
C ARG A 185 2.46 -14.32 -7.64
N ALA A 186 2.52 -13.00 -7.58
CA ALA A 186 3.31 -12.17 -8.47
C ALA A 186 4.79 -12.57 -8.43
N GLU A 187 5.17 -13.44 -9.33
CA GLU A 187 6.53 -13.97 -9.47
C GLU A 187 7.34 -13.17 -10.50
N ASP A 188 6.65 -12.41 -11.36
CA ASP A 188 7.26 -11.55 -12.35
C ASP A 188 7.11 -10.07 -11.95
N ILE A 189 8.25 -9.46 -11.57
CA ILE A 189 8.32 -8.05 -11.17
C ILE A 189 8.08 -7.11 -12.34
N GLU A 190 8.49 -7.49 -13.54
CA GLU A 190 8.35 -6.64 -14.72
C GLU A 190 6.88 -6.54 -15.12
N GLU A 191 6.14 -7.64 -15.00
CA GLU A 191 4.69 -7.64 -15.18
C GLU A 191 4.00 -6.77 -14.13
N LEU A 192 4.40 -6.84 -12.86
CA LEU A 192 3.87 -5.96 -11.80
C LEU A 192 4.14 -4.48 -12.04
N LYS A 193 5.34 -4.12 -12.46
CA LYS A 193 5.66 -2.72 -12.83
C LYS A 193 4.78 -2.22 -13.99
N ASN A 194 4.45 -3.09 -14.91
CA ASN A 194 3.54 -2.77 -16.01
C ASN A 194 2.09 -2.64 -15.52
N THR A 195 1.66 -3.45 -14.54
CA THR A 195 0.33 -3.33 -13.93
C THR A 195 0.17 -2.03 -13.14
N GLU A 196 1.21 -1.55 -12.42
CA GLU A 196 1.19 -0.25 -11.74
C GLU A 196 0.86 0.94 -12.67
N LYS A 197 1.18 0.84 -13.96
CA LYS A 197 0.91 1.90 -14.95
C LYS A 197 -0.54 1.94 -15.40
N ARG A 198 -1.25 0.82 -15.34
CA ARG A 198 -2.62 0.67 -15.83
C ARG A 198 -3.66 0.53 -14.73
N ASN A 199 -3.25 0.00 -13.58
CA ASN A 199 -4.14 -0.24 -12.44
C ASN A 199 -4.14 0.96 -11.48
N TYR A 200 -5.23 1.12 -10.76
CA TYR A 200 -5.37 2.20 -9.78
C TYR A 200 -5.56 1.63 -8.38
N SER A 201 -4.66 2.01 -7.47
CA SER A 201 -4.85 1.81 -6.04
C SER A 201 -5.34 3.12 -5.43
N ILE A 202 -6.55 3.10 -4.90
CA ILE A 202 -7.26 4.27 -4.37
C ILE A 202 -7.34 4.12 -2.86
N GLU A 203 -7.02 5.21 -2.15
CA GLU A 203 -7.16 5.34 -0.71
C GLU A 203 -7.99 6.59 -0.41
N ILE A 204 -9.05 6.46 0.37
CA ILE A 204 -9.96 7.57 0.69
C ILE A 204 -9.98 7.80 2.20
N THR A 205 -9.68 9.04 2.62
CA THR A 205 -9.60 9.44 4.03
C THR A 205 -9.97 10.92 4.19
N LYS A 206 -10.00 11.40 5.45
CA LYS A 206 -10.19 12.81 5.76
C LYS A 206 -8.86 13.55 5.90
N ALA A 207 -8.83 14.79 5.45
CA ALA A 207 -7.71 15.69 5.63
C ALA A 207 -7.62 16.13 7.10
N VAL A 208 -6.47 15.90 7.73
CA VAL A 208 -6.24 16.28 9.14
C VAL A 208 -5.86 17.76 9.33
N ARG A 209 -5.56 18.46 8.26
CA ARG A 209 -5.17 19.89 8.25
C ARG A 209 -5.41 20.51 6.89
N ASP A 210 -5.49 21.84 6.87
CA ASP A 210 -5.45 22.61 5.63
C ASP A 210 -4.09 22.43 4.96
N THR A 211 -4.10 22.22 3.65
CA THR A 211 -2.87 22.09 2.85
C THR A 211 -3.15 22.38 1.40
N LYS A 212 -2.08 22.59 0.62
CA LYS A 212 -2.16 22.71 -0.83
C LYS A 212 -1.19 21.70 -1.45
N VAL A 213 -1.68 20.90 -2.37
CA VAL A 213 -0.91 19.91 -3.11
C VAL A 213 -1.14 20.17 -4.60
N ASP A 214 -0.08 20.52 -5.33
CA ASP A 214 -0.16 20.98 -6.71
C ASP A 214 -1.19 22.13 -6.84
N ASN A 215 -2.27 21.91 -7.61
CA ASN A 215 -3.35 22.87 -7.80
C ASN A 215 -4.57 22.63 -6.88
N LEU A 216 -4.52 21.61 -6.01
CA LEU A 216 -5.60 21.27 -5.11
C LEU A 216 -5.47 22.02 -3.79
N VAL A 217 -6.49 22.78 -3.43
CA VAL A 217 -6.66 23.35 -2.10
C VAL A 217 -7.46 22.35 -1.26
N ILE A 218 -6.87 21.88 -0.20
CA ILE A 218 -7.43 20.86 0.69
C ILE A 218 -7.75 21.54 2.01
N THR A 219 -9.00 21.54 2.38
CA THR A 219 -9.47 22.06 3.67
C THR A 219 -9.51 20.91 4.68
N LYS A 220 -9.15 21.21 5.93
CA LYS A 220 -9.29 20.27 7.04
C LYS A 220 -10.70 19.68 7.07
N ASP A 221 -10.80 18.42 7.45
CA ASP A 221 -12.03 17.60 7.52
C ASP A 221 -12.70 17.30 6.17
N ASN A 222 -12.25 17.88 5.05
CA ASN A 222 -12.66 17.43 3.72
C ASN A 222 -12.09 16.04 3.44
N TYR A 223 -12.79 15.30 2.61
CA TYR A 223 -12.30 14.01 2.13
C TYR A 223 -11.27 14.21 1.03
N ILE A 224 -10.26 13.36 1.05
CA ILE A 224 -9.18 13.31 0.06
C ILE A 224 -9.10 11.91 -0.54
N GLY A 225 -8.91 11.86 -1.85
CA GLY A 225 -8.69 10.64 -2.62
C GLY A 225 -7.26 10.59 -3.13
N LEU A 226 -6.54 9.55 -2.73
CA LEU A 226 -5.23 9.26 -3.24
C LEU A 226 -5.36 8.22 -4.36
N VAL A 227 -4.60 8.38 -5.42
CA VAL A 227 -4.44 7.40 -6.50
C VAL A 227 -2.97 7.05 -6.61
N ASN A 228 -2.63 5.79 -6.45
CA ASN A 228 -1.26 5.28 -6.44
C ASN A 228 -0.36 6.09 -5.48
N GLY A 229 -0.91 6.37 -4.27
CA GLY A 229 -0.21 7.08 -3.19
C GLY A 229 -0.05 8.59 -3.38
N LYS A 230 -0.71 9.21 -4.39
CA LYS A 230 -0.70 10.66 -4.63
C LYS A 230 -2.11 11.23 -4.47
N ILE A 231 -2.24 12.33 -3.73
CA ILE A 231 -3.53 13.05 -3.61
C ILE A 231 -3.90 13.62 -4.98
N LYS A 232 -5.08 13.24 -5.48
CA LYS A 232 -5.60 13.65 -6.78
C LYS A 232 -6.99 14.29 -6.69
N TYR A 233 -7.73 14.01 -5.63
CA TYR A 233 -9.10 14.44 -5.47
C TYR A 233 -9.34 14.99 -4.07
N THR A 234 -10.27 15.92 -3.95
CA THR A 234 -10.82 16.40 -2.68
C THR A 234 -12.27 16.80 -2.87
N ALA A 235 -13.11 16.58 -1.86
CA ALA A 235 -14.50 17.03 -1.79
C ALA A 235 -14.93 17.19 -0.33
N ALA A 236 -16.00 17.95 -0.10
CA ALA A 236 -16.57 18.13 1.23
C ALA A 236 -17.36 16.89 1.68
N ALA A 237 -17.97 16.16 0.75
CA ALA A 237 -18.76 14.96 1.03
C ALA A 237 -18.06 13.69 0.49
N LEU A 238 -18.11 12.59 1.29
CA LEU A 238 -17.52 11.30 0.93
C LEU A 238 -18.12 10.76 -0.37
N LYS A 239 -19.43 10.77 -0.47
CA LYS A 239 -20.18 10.31 -1.65
C LYS A 239 -19.75 11.04 -2.93
N GLU A 240 -19.67 12.37 -2.87
CA GLU A 240 -19.25 13.20 -4.01
C GLU A 240 -17.84 12.84 -4.48
N LEU A 241 -16.91 12.67 -3.52
CA LEU A 241 -15.53 12.26 -3.82
C LEU A 241 -15.50 10.90 -4.52
N VAL A 242 -16.16 9.91 -3.94
CA VAL A 242 -16.21 8.54 -4.46
C VAL A 242 -16.85 8.50 -5.84
N GLU A 243 -17.96 9.21 -6.01
CA GLU A 243 -18.66 9.30 -7.30
C GLU A 243 -17.75 9.82 -8.40
N LYS A 244 -17.11 10.96 -8.15
CA LYS A 244 -16.17 11.56 -9.08
C LYS A 244 -15.00 10.62 -9.43
N MET A 245 -14.41 9.97 -8.42
CA MET A 245 -13.28 9.07 -8.63
C MET A 245 -13.68 7.84 -9.45
N LEU A 246 -14.82 7.23 -9.16
CA LEU A 246 -15.29 6.07 -9.92
C LEU A 246 -15.67 6.44 -11.37
N ASP A 247 -16.30 7.62 -11.59
CA ASP A 247 -16.67 8.07 -12.95
C ASP A 247 -15.45 8.34 -13.83
N GLU A 248 -14.33 8.78 -13.24
CA GLU A 248 -13.11 9.06 -13.99
C GLU A 248 -12.21 7.83 -14.17
N LEU A 249 -12.15 6.94 -13.18
CA LEU A 249 -11.16 5.86 -13.12
C LEU A 249 -11.69 4.49 -13.56
N VAL A 250 -13.00 4.27 -13.43
CA VAL A 250 -13.64 3.04 -13.93
C VAL A 250 -14.04 3.24 -15.39
N THR A 251 -13.49 2.42 -16.27
CA THR A 251 -13.64 2.56 -17.70
C THR A 251 -14.07 1.23 -18.32
N VAL A 252 -14.31 1.23 -19.65
CA VAL A 252 -14.56 0.00 -20.43
C VAL A 252 -13.41 -1.00 -20.39
N ASN A 253 -12.22 -0.56 -19.96
CA ASN A 253 -11.05 -1.40 -19.81
C ASN A 253 -10.94 -2.03 -18.40
N THR A 254 -11.83 -1.68 -17.48
CA THR A 254 -11.82 -2.23 -16.12
C THR A 254 -12.27 -3.70 -16.12
N ILE A 255 -11.43 -4.57 -15.60
CA ILE A 255 -11.68 -6.03 -15.53
C ILE A 255 -12.30 -6.39 -14.17
N THR A 256 -11.62 -6.00 -13.09
CA THR A 256 -12.06 -6.30 -11.72
C THR A 256 -11.88 -5.10 -10.81
N VAL A 257 -12.67 -5.05 -9.75
CA VAL A 257 -12.52 -4.07 -8.68
C VAL A 257 -12.53 -4.79 -7.34
N VAL A 258 -11.63 -4.38 -6.45
CA VAL A 258 -11.65 -4.81 -5.04
C VAL A 258 -11.96 -3.59 -4.19
N VAL A 259 -12.92 -3.68 -3.31
CA VAL A 259 -13.33 -2.61 -2.39
C VAL A 259 -13.17 -3.10 -0.96
N SER A 260 -12.36 -2.43 -0.15
CA SER A 260 -12.28 -2.65 1.29
C SER A 260 -12.93 -1.50 2.03
N GLU A 261 -13.88 -1.84 2.89
CA GLU A 261 -14.68 -0.89 3.67
C GLU A 261 -14.05 -0.66 5.03
N GLY A 262 -13.80 0.61 5.37
CA GLY A 262 -13.29 1.03 6.68
C GLY A 262 -14.37 1.16 7.76
N LYS A 263 -13.94 1.46 8.97
CA LYS A 263 -14.86 1.68 10.11
C LYS A 263 -15.78 2.88 9.89
N GLU A 264 -15.24 3.97 9.36
CA GLU A 264 -16.01 5.20 9.08
C GLU A 264 -16.61 5.18 7.65
N ARG A 265 -17.43 4.17 7.34
CA ARG A 265 -18.23 4.10 6.11
C ARG A 265 -19.65 4.57 6.35
N ASP A 266 -20.32 5.01 5.30
CA ASP A 266 -21.75 5.32 5.31
C ASP A 266 -22.49 4.50 4.24
N GLU A 267 -23.75 4.18 4.53
CA GLU A 267 -24.59 3.34 3.66
C GLU A 267 -24.90 4.02 2.31
N GLU A 268 -24.96 5.34 2.27
CA GLU A 268 -25.25 6.08 1.03
C GLU A 268 -24.09 5.92 0.03
N THR A 269 -22.84 6.10 0.49
CA THR A 269 -21.66 5.89 -0.33
C THR A 269 -21.49 4.43 -0.74
N LYS A 270 -21.78 3.50 0.17
CA LYS A 270 -21.74 2.06 -0.12
C LYS A 270 -22.73 1.69 -1.24
N ASN A 271 -23.96 2.18 -1.16
CA ASN A 271 -24.97 1.94 -2.18
C ASN A 271 -24.56 2.56 -3.53
N LEU A 272 -23.95 3.74 -3.53
CA LEU A 272 -23.38 4.35 -4.72
C LEU A 272 -22.30 3.45 -5.37
N ILE A 273 -21.32 2.98 -4.57
CA ILE A 273 -20.25 2.09 -5.05
C ILE A 273 -20.86 0.84 -5.67
N THR A 274 -21.77 0.17 -4.96
CA THR A 274 -22.44 -1.05 -5.43
C THR A 274 -23.20 -0.80 -6.75
N GLY A 275 -23.92 0.33 -6.83
CA GLY A 275 -24.67 0.71 -8.03
C GLY A 275 -23.77 0.97 -9.24
N LYS A 276 -22.66 1.69 -9.05
CA LYS A 276 -21.72 2.01 -10.14
C LYS A 276 -20.91 0.79 -10.61
N LEU A 277 -20.64 -0.16 -9.73
CA LEU A 277 -19.85 -1.35 -10.02
C LEU A 277 -20.68 -2.60 -10.35
N ASN A 278 -21.99 -2.50 -10.48
CA ASN A 278 -22.91 -3.64 -10.65
C ASN A 278 -22.68 -4.47 -11.93
N LYS A 279 -21.96 -3.93 -12.92
CA LYS A 279 -21.60 -4.62 -14.16
C LYS A 279 -20.15 -5.07 -14.21
N ILE A 280 -19.41 -4.90 -13.13
CA ILE A 280 -17.98 -5.21 -13.05
C ILE A 280 -17.80 -6.28 -11.97
N LYS A 281 -16.97 -7.26 -12.23
CA LYS A 281 -16.60 -8.26 -11.22
C LYS A 281 -15.96 -7.54 -10.02
N THR A 282 -16.70 -7.46 -8.91
CA THR A 282 -16.27 -6.71 -7.73
C THR A 282 -16.19 -7.61 -6.51
N THR A 283 -15.08 -7.54 -5.79
CA THR A 283 -14.88 -8.21 -4.50
C THR A 283 -14.99 -7.17 -3.38
N TYR A 284 -15.82 -7.44 -2.38
CA TYR A 284 -15.98 -6.58 -1.20
C TYR A 284 -15.32 -7.22 0.02
N ILE A 285 -14.48 -6.44 0.71
CA ILE A 285 -13.80 -6.82 1.94
C ILE A 285 -14.32 -5.92 3.07
N ASN A 286 -14.80 -6.52 4.15
CA ASN A 286 -15.10 -5.76 5.37
C ASN A 286 -13.78 -5.51 6.12
N GLY A 287 -13.02 -4.52 5.70
CA GLY A 287 -11.65 -4.29 6.15
C GLY A 287 -11.55 -3.71 7.55
N GLU A 288 -12.54 -2.92 8.00
CA GLU A 288 -12.56 -2.26 9.33
C GLU A 288 -11.29 -1.43 9.62
N GLN A 289 -10.59 -0.95 8.57
CA GLN A 289 -9.44 -0.06 8.71
C GLN A 289 -9.87 1.28 9.35
N GLU A 290 -9.01 1.81 10.27
CA GLU A 290 -9.37 2.99 11.08
C GLU A 290 -9.15 4.32 10.37
N ASN A 291 -8.07 4.42 9.58
CA ASN A 291 -7.61 5.70 9.03
C ASN A 291 -8.18 6.01 7.64
N TYR A 292 -8.85 5.05 7.01
CA TYR A 292 -9.37 5.18 5.67
C TYR A 292 -10.82 4.71 5.58
N ASN A 293 -11.65 5.50 4.90
CA ASN A 293 -13.05 5.14 4.67
C ASN A 293 -13.17 3.98 3.68
N TYR A 294 -12.37 4.03 2.62
CA TYR A 294 -12.32 2.99 1.60
C TYR A 294 -10.90 2.81 1.06
N TYR A 295 -10.56 1.56 0.77
CA TYR A 295 -9.54 1.18 -0.20
C TYR A 295 -10.25 0.61 -1.43
N ILE A 296 -9.84 1.05 -2.63
CA ILE A 296 -10.39 0.52 -3.88
C ILE A 296 -9.22 0.22 -4.82
N TYR A 297 -9.18 -1.00 -5.36
CA TYR A 297 -8.21 -1.38 -6.38
C TYR A 297 -8.93 -1.66 -7.68
N ILE A 298 -8.54 -0.97 -8.73
CA ILE A 298 -9.13 -1.10 -10.07
C ILE A 298 -8.08 -1.76 -10.96
N GLU A 299 -8.39 -2.95 -11.43
CA GLU A 299 -7.59 -3.68 -12.39
C GLU A 299 -8.11 -3.42 -13.80
N ASN A 300 -7.21 -3.01 -14.70
CA ASN A 300 -7.54 -2.71 -16.08
C ASN A 300 -6.84 -3.68 -17.04
N LYS A 301 -7.43 -3.89 -18.21
CA LYS A 301 -6.84 -4.64 -19.33
C LYS A 301 -5.51 -4.02 -19.74
N ASP A 302 -4.59 -4.86 -20.18
CA ASP A 302 -3.40 -4.39 -20.88
C ASP A 302 -3.83 -3.89 -22.28
N PRO A 303 -3.63 -2.60 -22.60
CA PRO A 303 -4.00 -2.07 -23.89
C PRO A 303 -3.19 -2.69 -25.04
N ASN A 304 -2.05 -3.32 -24.74
CA ASN A 304 -1.21 -4.00 -25.73
C ASN A 304 -1.47 -5.51 -25.81
N MET A 305 -2.34 -6.05 -24.95
CA MET A 305 -2.75 -7.44 -25.08
C MET A 305 -3.64 -7.58 -26.31
N PRO A 306 -3.34 -8.49 -27.25
CA PRO A 306 -4.23 -8.79 -28.35
C PRO A 306 -5.59 -9.24 -27.78
N GLU A 307 -6.68 -8.77 -28.39
CA GLU A 307 -8.01 -9.27 -28.06
C GLU A 307 -8.08 -10.76 -28.43
N ILE A 308 -7.92 -11.62 -27.43
CA ILE A 308 -8.08 -13.06 -27.61
C ILE A 308 -9.53 -13.37 -27.33
N ALA A 309 -10.25 -13.81 -28.36
CA ALA A 309 -11.57 -14.39 -28.21
C ALA A 309 -11.42 -15.93 -28.18
N ILE A 310 -11.91 -16.54 -27.12
CA ILE A 310 -11.96 -18.00 -27.00
C ILE A 310 -13.35 -18.45 -27.46
N LEU A 311 -13.39 -19.32 -28.44
CA LEU A 311 -14.60 -19.99 -28.86
C LEU A 311 -14.54 -21.44 -28.41
N THR A 312 -15.52 -21.87 -27.65
CA THR A 312 -15.68 -23.27 -27.22
C THR A 312 -17.11 -23.74 -27.52
N ASP A 313 -17.35 -25.03 -27.44
CA ASP A 313 -18.67 -25.60 -27.55
C ASP A 313 -19.34 -25.90 -26.24
N SER A 314 -20.59 -26.36 -26.26
CA SER A 314 -21.39 -26.65 -25.07
C SER A 314 -20.93 -27.88 -24.27
N VAL A 315 -19.89 -28.60 -24.71
CA VAL A 315 -19.30 -29.75 -24.00
C VAL A 315 -18.21 -29.30 -23.01
N SER A 316 -17.89 -28.01 -23.00
CA SER A 316 -16.81 -27.46 -22.16
C SER A 316 -17.10 -27.42 -20.66
N ASP A 317 -18.29 -27.80 -20.19
CA ASP A 317 -18.73 -27.72 -18.78
C ASP A 317 -18.58 -26.32 -18.13
N LEU A 318 -18.46 -25.25 -18.92
CA LEU A 318 -18.40 -23.88 -18.43
C LEU A 318 -19.82 -23.36 -18.21
N SER A 319 -20.09 -22.85 -17.02
CA SER A 319 -21.33 -22.13 -16.71
C SER A 319 -21.23 -20.67 -17.17
N ASP A 320 -22.37 -20.00 -17.29
CA ASP A 320 -22.42 -18.56 -17.57
C ASP A 320 -21.65 -17.74 -16.49
N GLU A 321 -21.61 -18.24 -15.24
CA GLU A 321 -20.87 -17.61 -14.15
C GLU A 321 -19.36 -17.74 -14.33
N ASP A 322 -18.88 -18.85 -14.89
CA ASP A 322 -17.45 -19.10 -15.13
C ASP A 322 -16.88 -18.18 -16.23
N ILE A 323 -17.70 -17.73 -17.16
CA ILE A 323 -17.27 -16.90 -18.31
C ILE A 323 -17.51 -15.40 -18.11
N ILE A 324 -18.12 -14.98 -17.01
CA ILE A 324 -18.33 -13.55 -16.73
C ILE A 324 -17.00 -12.78 -16.74
N GLY A 325 -16.90 -11.79 -17.62
CA GLY A 325 -15.71 -10.94 -17.79
C GLY A 325 -14.57 -11.59 -18.58
N LEU A 326 -14.74 -12.81 -19.09
CA LEU A 326 -13.79 -13.47 -19.99
C LEU A 326 -14.24 -13.34 -21.45
N PRO A 327 -13.31 -13.24 -22.40
CA PRO A 327 -13.62 -13.18 -23.83
C PRO A 327 -13.94 -14.58 -24.39
N ILE A 328 -14.83 -15.31 -23.70
CA ILE A 328 -15.23 -16.67 -24.04
C ILE A 328 -16.64 -16.64 -24.58
N LYS A 329 -16.85 -17.31 -25.72
CA LYS A 329 -18.16 -17.56 -26.30
C LYS A 329 -18.41 -19.06 -26.43
N ILE A 330 -19.47 -19.53 -25.83
CA ILE A 330 -19.93 -20.91 -25.97
C ILE A 330 -20.83 -21.00 -27.19
N VAL A 331 -20.53 -21.91 -28.10
CA VAL A 331 -21.36 -22.22 -29.27
C VAL A 331 -22.10 -23.53 -28.96
N PRO A 332 -23.42 -23.52 -28.90
CA PRO A 332 -24.17 -24.74 -28.66
C PRO A 332 -23.96 -25.75 -29.79
N LEU A 333 -23.59 -26.96 -29.41
CA LEU A 333 -23.62 -28.08 -30.38
C LEU A 333 -25.08 -28.45 -30.68
N LYS A 334 -25.34 -28.69 -31.91
CA LYS A 334 -26.63 -29.22 -32.37
C LYS A 334 -26.45 -30.70 -32.72
N ILE A 335 -27.31 -31.52 -32.19
CA ILE A 335 -27.34 -32.95 -32.50
C ILE A 335 -28.49 -33.17 -33.47
N GLU A 336 -28.21 -33.71 -34.65
CA GLU A 336 -29.24 -34.19 -35.57
C GLU A 336 -29.42 -35.66 -35.41
N MET A 337 -30.65 -36.06 -35.11
CA MET A 337 -31.04 -37.47 -34.98
C MET A 337 -32.34 -37.68 -35.69
N ASN A 338 -32.35 -38.58 -36.69
CA ASN A 338 -33.52 -38.90 -37.52
C ASN A 338 -34.13 -37.69 -38.25
N GLY A 339 -33.32 -36.68 -38.62
CA GLY A 339 -33.76 -35.47 -39.29
C GLY A 339 -34.31 -34.37 -38.38
N GLU A 340 -34.26 -34.56 -37.07
CA GLU A 340 -34.60 -33.56 -36.06
C GLU A 340 -33.32 -33.01 -35.41
N ILE A 341 -33.28 -31.68 -35.19
CA ILE A 341 -32.15 -30.98 -34.55
C ILE A 341 -32.50 -30.69 -33.10
N PHE A 342 -31.65 -31.13 -32.20
CA PHE A 342 -31.74 -30.92 -30.77
C PHE A 342 -30.65 -29.96 -30.25
#